data_fc53dc10cb056d60c4ae50443ba313df
#
_entry.id   fc53dc10cb056d60c4ae50443ba313df
#
_cell.length_a   1.000
_cell.length_b   1.000
_cell.length_c   1.000
_cell.angle_alpha   90.00
_cell.angle_beta   90.00
_cell.angle_gamma   90.00
#
_symmetry.space_group_name_H-M   'P 1'
#
loop_
_entity.id
_entity.type
_entity.pdbx_description
1 polymer ?
#
loop_
_entity_poly.entity_id
_entity_poly.type
_entity_poly.pdbx_seq_one_letter_code
_entity_poly.pdbx_strand_id
1 'polypeptide(L)'
;MKRLLKISFDLSLLSFIPIISWLLLGIIVDKNLINIFTLTYPIQFIYYILKSLFSTGANICKEKDKNKNAVMSGMIIGTIVSVIIFAILLFNIDNYINFMNMDIDTYKVFTIYSVLQLFICLEFAMVLNKLYYEEKNTLANKYSLIFNLLNFILLIGTSLITKNQIAIITTTLIPLSLFTLYIYIKNSNKFKLKLNVFKCIKYDSVELFNNIAFFLIFLFGLSNALEYGEQFTIALTFVALITDTQWDTADAIVTAATIDISKNEFNYKYHRNNAYKLLGILFITSLVMFVCLYGFYDLNFKITMIYF
;
A
#
# COMPACT_ATOMS: atom_id res chain seq x y z
N MET A 1 -21.55 0.28 -9.85
CA MET A 1 -20.64 -0.82 -10.21
C MET A 1 -19.41 -0.38 -11.00
N LYS A 2 -19.54 0.28 -12.16
CA LYS A 2 -18.38 0.67 -13.02
C LYS A 2 -17.31 1.53 -12.33
N ARG A 3 -17.71 2.50 -11.48
CA ARG A 3 -16.77 3.32 -10.68
C ARG A 3 -16.05 2.49 -9.62
N LEU A 4 -16.80 1.68 -8.86
CA LEU A 4 -16.24 0.81 -7.85
C LEU A 4 -15.21 -0.17 -8.45
N LEU A 5 -15.53 -0.81 -9.58
CA LEU A 5 -14.60 -1.70 -10.27
C LEU A 5 -13.32 -1.00 -10.75
N LYS A 6 -13.42 0.28 -11.16
CA LYS A 6 -12.22 1.04 -11.55
C LYS A 6 -11.31 1.33 -10.35
N ILE A 7 -11.87 1.75 -9.21
CA ILE A 7 -11.12 2.00 -7.99
C ILE A 7 -10.53 0.67 -7.45
N SER A 8 -11.35 -0.40 -7.43
CA SER A 8 -10.90 -1.72 -7.01
C SER A 8 -9.74 -2.25 -7.88
N PHE A 9 -9.80 -2.04 -9.18
CA PHE A 9 -8.72 -2.43 -10.09
C PHE A 9 -7.40 -1.74 -9.75
N ASP A 10 -7.44 -0.43 -9.49
CA ASP A 10 -6.23 0.32 -9.14
C ASP A 10 -5.63 -0.13 -7.80
N LEU A 11 -6.47 -0.28 -6.78
CA LEU A 11 -6.03 -0.72 -5.46
C LEU A 11 -5.50 -2.17 -5.50
N SER A 12 -6.18 -3.06 -6.23
CA SER A 12 -5.72 -4.43 -6.43
C SER A 12 -4.35 -4.50 -7.13
N LEU A 13 -4.08 -3.62 -8.09
CA LEU A 13 -2.76 -3.58 -8.75
C LEU A 13 -1.66 -3.15 -7.80
N LEU A 14 -1.94 -2.22 -6.88
CA LEU A 14 -0.98 -1.74 -5.89
C LEU A 14 -0.56 -2.84 -4.91
N SER A 15 -1.42 -3.83 -4.64
CA SER A 15 -1.10 -4.99 -3.80
C SER A 15 -0.56 -6.16 -4.62
N PHE A 16 -1.23 -6.52 -5.71
CA PHE A 16 -0.95 -7.73 -6.48
C PHE A 16 0.44 -7.71 -7.13
N ILE A 17 0.83 -6.58 -7.71
CA ILE A 17 2.11 -6.46 -8.40
C ILE A 17 3.30 -6.57 -7.43
N PRO A 18 3.33 -5.89 -6.27
CA PRO A 18 4.37 -6.14 -5.26
C PRO A 18 4.45 -7.59 -4.81
N ILE A 19 3.31 -8.24 -4.56
CA ILE A 19 3.28 -9.65 -4.15
C ILE A 19 3.97 -10.54 -5.19
N ILE A 20 3.55 -10.47 -6.45
CA ILE A 20 4.16 -11.25 -7.53
C ILE A 20 5.63 -10.90 -7.67
N SER A 21 6.00 -9.64 -7.52
CA SER A 21 7.38 -9.18 -7.60
C SER A 21 8.24 -9.80 -6.51
N TRP A 22 7.78 -9.84 -5.25
CA TRP A 22 8.51 -10.47 -4.15
C TRP A 22 8.65 -11.98 -4.32
N LEU A 23 7.58 -12.65 -4.80
CA LEU A 23 7.63 -14.07 -5.13
C LEU A 23 8.68 -14.38 -6.20
N LEU A 24 8.70 -13.59 -7.27
CA LEU A 24 9.67 -13.76 -8.36
C LEU A 24 11.09 -13.40 -7.92
N LEU A 25 11.29 -12.34 -7.12
CA LEU A 25 12.58 -12.02 -6.53
C LEU A 25 13.11 -13.17 -5.66
N GLY A 26 12.23 -13.79 -4.87
CA GLY A 26 12.56 -14.98 -4.08
C GLY A 26 13.04 -16.16 -4.93
N ILE A 27 12.50 -16.33 -6.13
CA ILE A 27 12.91 -17.38 -7.06
C ILE A 27 14.22 -17.02 -7.80
N ILE A 28 14.37 -15.76 -8.22
CA ILE A 28 15.45 -15.32 -9.12
C ILE A 28 16.73 -14.97 -8.34
N VAL A 29 16.59 -14.29 -7.20
CA VAL A 29 17.71 -13.72 -6.44
C VAL A 29 18.02 -14.55 -5.19
N ASP A 30 17.09 -14.57 -4.23
CA ASP A 30 17.22 -15.30 -2.97
C ASP A 30 15.82 -15.56 -2.38
N LYS A 31 15.54 -16.84 -2.02
CA LYS A 31 14.24 -17.25 -1.46
C LYS A 31 13.85 -16.49 -0.18
N ASN A 32 14.83 -16.04 0.60
CA ASN A 32 14.59 -15.31 1.84
C ASN A 32 13.95 -13.92 1.61
N LEU A 33 14.06 -13.37 0.38
CA LEU A 33 13.51 -12.06 0.05
C LEU A 33 11.98 -11.98 0.14
N ILE A 34 11.30 -13.13 0.11
CA ILE A 34 9.86 -13.18 0.32
C ILE A 34 9.48 -12.66 1.71
N ASN A 35 10.31 -12.94 2.70
CA ASN A 35 10.08 -12.51 4.08
C ASN A 35 10.16 -10.97 4.26
N ILE A 36 10.71 -10.24 3.27
CA ILE A 36 10.68 -8.77 3.26
C ILE A 36 9.25 -8.24 3.33
N PHE A 37 8.30 -8.92 2.71
CA PHE A 37 6.90 -8.51 2.78
C PHE A 37 6.41 -8.53 4.24
N THR A 38 6.63 -9.62 4.97
CA THR A 38 6.27 -9.72 6.40
C THR A 38 7.02 -8.70 7.23
N LEU A 39 8.32 -8.53 6.99
CA LEU A 39 9.16 -7.56 7.70
C LEU A 39 8.64 -6.12 7.51
N THR A 40 8.18 -5.76 6.32
CA THR A 40 7.72 -4.39 6.02
C THR A 40 6.22 -4.18 6.24
N TYR A 41 5.47 -5.25 6.53
CA TYR A 41 4.01 -5.18 6.71
C TYR A 41 3.55 -4.15 7.76
N PRO A 42 4.15 -4.05 8.96
CA PRO A 42 3.78 -2.99 9.91
C PRO A 42 4.02 -1.58 9.33
N ILE A 43 5.09 -1.39 8.53
CA ILE A 43 5.42 -0.08 7.94
C ILE A 43 4.34 0.37 6.94
N GLN A 44 3.63 -0.56 6.30
CA GLN A 44 2.52 -0.23 5.39
C GLN A 44 1.40 0.54 6.12
N PHE A 45 1.17 0.27 7.41
CA PHE A 45 0.17 1.02 8.17
C PHE A 45 0.57 2.48 8.40
N ILE A 46 1.86 2.79 8.42
CA ILE A 46 2.34 4.19 8.42
C ILE A 46 1.93 4.88 7.11
N TYR A 47 2.07 4.19 5.97
CA TYR A 47 1.56 4.67 4.69
C TYR A 47 0.04 4.92 4.75
N TYR A 48 -0.76 3.99 5.30
CA TYR A 48 -2.22 4.16 5.41
C TYR A 48 -2.59 5.32 6.35
N ILE A 49 -1.90 5.50 7.48
CA ILE A 49 -2.08 6.62 8.40
C ILE A 49 -1.86 7.97 7.68
N LEU A 50 -0.76 8.09 6.93
CA LEU A 50 -0.43 9.32 6.22
C LEU A 50 -1.38 9.58 5.05
N LYS A 51 -1.76 8.55 4.30
CA LYS A 51 -2.78 8.61 3.22
C LYS A 51 -4.12 9.05 3.78
N SER A 52 -4.58 8.47 4.88
CA SER A 52 -5.82 8.84 5.57
C SER A 52 -5.81 10.33 5.91
N LEU A 53 -4.80 10.78 6.63
CA LEU A 53 -4.72 12.14 7.15
C LEU A 53 -4.56 13.21 6.06
N PHE A 54 -3.60 13.03 5.16
CA PHE A 54 -3.19 14.07 4.23
C PHE A 54 -3.81 13.95 2.83
N SER A 55 -4.42 12.82 2.51
CA SER A 55 -5.10 12.61 1.24
C SER A 55 -6.60 12.50 1.43
N THR A 56 -7.11 11.47 2.13
CA THR A 56 -8.55 11.25 2.31
C THR A 56 -9.18 12.39 3.11
N GLY A 57 -8.64 12.70 4.28
CA GLY A 57 -9.12 13.80 5.13
C GLY A 57 -9.07 15.17 4.46
N ALA A 58 -8.02 15.45 3.66
CA ALA A 58 -7.91 16.70 2.90
C ALA A 58 -8.95 16.80 1.77
N ASN A 59 -9.25 15.69 1.09
CA ASN A 59 -10.31 15.65 0.07
C ASN A 59 -11.70 15.83 0.70
N ILE A 60 -11.97 15.22 1.86
CA ILE A 60 -13.22 15.43 2.59
C ILE A 60 -13.35 16.90 3.03
N CYS A 61 -12.28 17.53 3.53
CA CYS A 61 -12.26 18.96 3.85
C CYS A 61 -12.58 19.84 2.63
N LYS A 62 -12.05 19.48 1.44
CA LYS A 62 -12.38 20.19 0.20
C LYS A 62 -13.88 20.13 -0.08
N GLU A 63 -14.50 18.97 0.00
CA GLU A 63 -15.90 18.79 -0.36
C GLU A 63 -16.86 19.36 0.71
N LYS A 64 -16.63 19.07 1.98
CA LYS A 64 -17.50 19.51 3.08
C LYS A 64 -17.33 20.99 3.44
N ASP A 65 -16.10 21.46 3.56
CA ASP A 65 -15.81 22.85 3.97
C ASP A 65 -15.68 23.81 2.76
N LYS A 66 -15.82 23.29 1.54
CA LYS A 66 -15.60 24.05 0.28
C LYS A 66 -14.21 24.71 0.20
N ASN A 67 -13.22 24.11 0.86
CA ASN A 67 -11.85 24.59 0.88
C ASN A 67 -11.07 24.12 -0.35
N LYS A 68 -11.07 24.91 -1.41
CA LYS A 68 -10.40 24.59 -2.68
C LYS A 68 -8.88 24.33 -2.56
N ASN A 69 -8.25 24.81 -1.47
CA ASN A 69 -6.81 24.65 -1.24
C ASN A 69 -6.48 23.40 -0.42
N ALA A 70 -7.47 22.73 0.20
CA ALA A 70 -7.22 21.66 1.16
C ALA A 70 -6.41 20.51 0.56
N VAL A 71 -6.76 20.04 -0.62
CA VAL A 71 -6.10 18.87 -1.27
C VAL A 71 -4.64 19.15 -1.56
N MET A 72 -4.34 20.28 -2.21
CA MET A 72 -2.94 20.61 -2.53
C MET A 72 -2.12 20.92 -1.27
N SER A 73 -2.72 21.55 -0.28
CA SER A 73 -2.07 21.77 1.01
C SER A 73 -1.83 20.44 1.73
N GLY A 74 -2.77 19.51 1.69
CA GLY A 74 -2.64 18.16 2.22
C GLY A 74 -1.50 17.38 1.56
N MET A 75 -1.44 17.39 0.23
CA MET A 75 -0.37 16.75 -0.52
C MET A 75 1.01 17.29 -0.11
N ILE A 76 1.21 18.60 -0.04
CA ILE A 76 2.52 19.19 0.31
C ILE A 76 2.88 18.95 1.77
N ILE A 77 1.95 19.19 2.71
CA ILE A 77 2.21 18.91 4.12
C ILE A 77 2.45 17.41 4.32
N GLY A 78 1.65 16.57 3.65
CA GLY A 78 1.83 15.12 3.65
C GLY A 78 3.21 14.72 3.16
N THR A 79 3.68 15.26 2.04
CA THR A 79 5.04 15.01 1.53
C THR A 79 6.11 15.41 2.55
N ILE A 80 6.00 16.59 3.16
CA ILE A 80 7.00 17.03 4.17
C ILE A 80 7.00 16.11 5.37
N VAL A 81 5.83 15.74 5.90
CA VAL A 81 5.71 14.86 7.06
C VAL A 81 6.18 13.44 6.72
N SER A 82 5.85 12.92 5.53
CA SER A 82 6.28 11.60 5.10
C SER A 82 7.79 11.53 4.92
N VAL A 83 8.43 12.55 4.33
CA VAL A 83 9.90 12.62 4.24
C VAL A 83 10.55 12.51 5.63
N ILE A 84 10.03 13.21 6.63
CA ILE A 84 10.56 13.16 7.99
C ILE A 84 10.38 11.76 8.58
N ILE A 85 9.18 11.17 8.49
CA ILE A 85 8.88 9.85 9.07
C ILE A 85 9.70 8.76 8.39
N PHE A 86 9.72 8.73 7.07
CA PHE A 86 10.50 7.70 6.35
C PHE A 86 12.01 7.89 6.52
N ALA A 87 12.51 9.13 6.66
CA ALA A 87 13.91 9.37 7.03
C ALA A 87 14.23 8.79 8.41
N ILE A 88 13.37 9.02 9.43
CA ILE A 88 13.55 8.44 10.77
C ILE A 88 13.58 6.90 10.70
N LEU A 89 12.69 6.29 9.91
CA LEU A 89 12.69 4.84 9.71
C LEU A 89 13.99 4.36 9.07
N LEU A 90 14.47 5.02 8.01
CA LEU A 90 15.71 4.65 7.33
C LEU A 90 16.95 4.79 8.24
N PHE A 91 17.01 5.82 9.07
CA PHE A 91 18.10 5.97 10.04
C PHE A 91 18.06 4.92 11.16
N ASN A 92 16.89 4.32 11.43
CA ASN A 92 16.72 3.29 12.46
C ASN A 92 16.46 1.90 11.87
N ILE A 93 16.79 1.68 10.61
CA ILE A 93 16.43 0.44 9.90
C ILE A 93 17.04 -0.81 10.54
N ASP A 94 18.28 -0.73 11.02
CA ASP A 94 18.98 -1.84 11.66
C ASP A 94 18.30 -2.19 13.00
N ASN A 95 17.92 -1.19 13.79
CA ASN A 95 17.18 -1.39 15.04
C ASN A 95 15.79 -2.00 14.75
N TYR A 96 15.14 -1.59 13.67
CA TYR A 96 13.86 -2.16 13.27
C TYR A 96 13.99 -3.63 12.87
N ILE A 97 14.97 -3.98 12.05
CA ILE A 97 15.22 -5.37 11.63
C ILE A 97 15.53 -6.26 12.83
N ASN A 98 16.39 -5.78 13.73
CA ASN A 98 16.68 -6.49 14.99
C ASN A 98 15.44 -6.66 15.86
N PHE A 99 14.60 -5.63 16.01
CA PHE A 99 13.35 -5.71 16.75
C PHE A 99 12.40 -6.76 16.16
N MET A 100 12.44 -6.96 14.84
CA MET A 100 11.66 -7.99 14.13
C MET A 100 12.35 -9.36 14.17
N ASN A 101 13.42 -9.56 14.95
CA ASN A 101 14.18 -10.82 15.06
C ASN A 101 14.70 -11.38 13.72
N MET A 102 15.09 -10.47 12.79
CA MET A 102 15.60 -10.82 11.48
C MET A 102 17.09 -10.48 11.33
N ASP A 103 17.78 -11.19 10.41
CA ASP A 103 19.19 -10.95 10.11
C ASP A 103 19.41 -9.68 9.30
N ILE A 104 20.22 -8.74 9.82
CA ILE A 104 20.45 -7.45 9.18
C ILE A 104 21.13 -7.63 7.82
N ASP A 105 22.15 -8.47 7.72
CA ASP A 105 22.98 -8.60 6.51
C ASP A 105 22.15 -9.12 5.33
N THR A 106 21.21 -10.02 5.61
CA THR A 106 20.30 -10.59 4.61
C THR A 106 19.21 -9.61 4.18
N TYR A 107 18.61 -8.88 5.11
CA TYR A 107 17.36 -8.16 4.83
C TYR A 107 17.51 -6.65 4.64
N LYS A 108 18.59 -6.00 5.10
CA LYS A 108 18.76 -4.54 5.13
C LYS A 108 18.50 -3.86 3.80
N VAL A 109 19.15 -4.31 2.74
CA VAL A 109 19.14 -3.63 1.43
C VAL A 109 17.74 -3.59 0.83
N PHE A 110 17.02 -4.72 0.87
CA PHE A 110 15.65 -4.79 0.33
C PHE A 110 14.61 -4.21 1.28
N THR A 111 14.87 -4.15 2.59
CA THR A 111 14.01 -3.40 3.52
C THR A 111 14.09 -1.89 3.24
N ILE A 112 15.30 -1.36 3.01
CA ILE A 112 15.48 0.03 2.56
C ILE A 112 14.71 0.27 1.25
N TYR A 113 14.81 -0.65 0.30
CA TYR A 113 14.03 -0.57 -0.94
C TYR A 113 12.54 -0.48 -0.68
N SER A 114 11.97 -1.37 0.15
CA SER A 114 10.54 -1.37 0.48
C SER A 114 10.09 -0.09 1.15
N VAL A 115 10.90 0.44 2.09
CA VAL A 115 10.60 1.71 2.77
C VAL A 115 10.55 2.87 1.77
N LEU A 116 11.54 2.96 0.86
CA LEU A 116 11.56 3.99 -0.17
C LEU A 116 10.44 3.81 -1.20
N GLN A 117 10.12 2.57 -1.55
CA GLN A 117 9.00 2.26 -2.44
C GLN A 117 7.66 2.67 -1.82
N LEU A 118 7.44 2.39 -0.52
CA LEU A 118 6.23 2.83 0.19
C LEU A 118 6.09 4.35 0.22
N PHE A 119 7.20 5.08 0.39
CA PHE A 119 7.19 6.55 0.28
C PHE A 119 6.73 7.00 -1.12
N ILE A 120 7.29 6.42 -2.20
CA ILE A 120 6.89 6.75 -3.58
C ILE A 120 5.42 6.37 -3.83
N CYS A 121 4.97 5.22 -3.32
CA CYS A 121 3.58 4.78 -3.40
C CYS A 121 2.63 5.75 -2.67
N LEU A 122 3.04 6.33 -1.53
CA LEU A 122 2.25 7.32 -0.82
C LEU A 122 2.03 8.59 -1.66
N GLU A 123 3.10 9.14 -2.23
CA GLU A 123 3.03 10.31 -3.10
C GLU A 123 2.15 10.04 -4.33
N PHE A 124 2.30 8.86 -4.92
CA PHE A 124 1.47 8.40 -6.02
C PHE A 124 -0.01 8.28 -5.63
N ALA A 125 -0.30 7.63 -4.49
CA ALA A 125 -1.65 7.44 -3.99
C ALA A 125 -2.37 8.76 -3.66
N MET A 126 -1.65 9.78 -3.19
CA MET A 126 -2.23 11.11 -2.97
C MET A 126 -2.75 11.72 -4.28
N VAL A 127 -2.03 11.54 -5.39
CA VAL A 127 -2.50 11.99 -6.72
C VAL A 127 -3.70 11.17 -7.19
N LEU A 128 -3.66 9.83 -7.05
CA LEU A 128 -4.78 8.97 -7.44
C LEU A 128 -6.06 9.32 -6.67
N ASN A 129 -5.94 9.50 -5.36
CA ASN A 129 -7.09 9.83 -4.52
C ASN A 129 -7.73 11.17 -4.93
N LYS A 130 -6.91 12.19 -5.24
CA LYS A 130 -7.40 13.44 -5.83
C LYS A 130 -8.19 13.20 -7.11
N LEU A 131 -7.67 12.35 -8.01
CA LEU A 131 -8.34 12.05 -9.27
C LEU A 131 -9.67 11.29 -9.07
N TYR A 132 -9.77 10.41 -8.05
CA TYR A 132 -11.02 9.75 -7.71
C TYR A 132 -12.10 10.72 -7.24
N TYR A 133 -11.73 11.68 -6.39
CA TYR A 133 -12.66 12.74 -5.94
C TYR A 133 -13.05 13.69 -7.09
N GLU A 134 -12.19 13.89 -8.08
CA GLU A 134 -12.48 14.65 -9.30
C GLU A 134 -13.20 13.82 -10.37
N GLU A 135 -13.56 12.57 -10.08
CA GLU A 135 -14.23 11.61 -11.00
C GLU A 135 -13.42 11.25 -12.26
N LYS A 136 -12.13 11.52 -12.23
CA LYS A 136 -11.18 11.20 -13.32
C LYS A 136 -10.65 9.77 -13.22
N ASN A 137 -11.52 8.80 -12.92
CA ASN A 137 -11.15 7.41 -12.64
C ASN A 137 -10.40 6.74 -13.80
N THR A 138 -10.74 7.06 -15.06
CA THR A 138 -10.03 6.49 -16.23
C THR A 138 -8.58 6.97 -16.31
N LEU A 139 -8.31 8.21 -15.91
CA LEU A 139 -6.96 8.76 -15.86
C LEU A 139 -6.17 8.14 -14.70
N ALA A 140 -6.82 7.96 -13.55
CA ALA A 140 -6.25 7.26 -12.40
C ALA A 140 -5.83 5.84 -12.78
N ASN A 141 -6.73 5.05 -13.40
CA ASN A 141 -6.44 3.70 -13.90
C ASN A 141 -5.23 3.67 -14.85
N LYS A 142 -5.15 4.64 -15.78
CA LYS A 142 -4.02 4.71 -16.70
C LYS A 142 -2.70 4.95 -15.96
N TYR A 143 -2.68 5.86 -14.99
CA TYR A 143 -1.48 6.13 -14.22
C TYR A 143 -1.10 4.93 -13.34
N SER A 144 -2.09 4.30 -12.69
CA SER A 144 -1.89 3.11 -11.86
C SER A 144 -1.30 1.95 -12.68
N LEU A 145 -1.85 1.68 -13.85
CA LEU A 145 -1.33 0.63 -14.73
C LEU A 145 0.13 0.91 -15.15
N ILE A 146 0.43 2.14 -15.58
CA ILE A 146 1.81 2.50 -15.99
C ILE A 146 2.77 2.37 -14.81
N PHE A 147 2.41 2.88 -13.63
CA PHE A 147 3.25 2.81 -12.42
C PHE A 147 3.57 1.36 -12.05
N ASN A 148 2.56 0.50 -11.98
CA ASN A 148 2.71 -0.88 -11.58
C ASN A 148 3.47 -1.72 -12.63
N LEU A 149 3.19 -1.54 -13.92
CA LEU A 149 3.95 -2.19 -14.98
C LEU A 149 5.41 -1.73 -15.00
N LEU A 150 5.67 -0.43 -14.83
CA LEU A 150 7.03 0.10 -14.75
C LEU A 150 7.79 -0.51 -13.57
N ASN A 151 7.17 -0.55 -12.38
CA ASN A 151 7.74 -1.20 -11.21
C ASN A 151 8.11 -2.66 -11.49
N PHE A 152 7.13 -3.44 -11.96
CA PHE A 152 7.31 -4.87 -12.24
C PHE A 152 8.41 -5.14 -13.27
N ILE A 153 8.34 -4.47 -14.43
CA ILE A 153 9.28 -4.70 -15.53
C ILE A 153 10.70 -4.32 -15.12
N LEU A 154 10.89 -3.19 -14.43
CA LEU A 154 12.22 -2.77 -14.01
C LEU A 154 12.78 -3.68 -12.91
N LEU A 155 11.97 -4.01 -11.90
CA LEU A 155 12.41 -4.84 -10.79
C LEU A 155 12.80 -6.25 -11.27
N ILE A 156 11.90 -6.92 -11.96
CA ILE A 156 12.13 -8.29 -12.43
C ILE A 156 13.11 -8.32 -13.61
N GLY A 157 12.98 -7.42 -14.57
CA GLY A 157 13.90 -7.34 -15.72
C GLY A 157 15.34 -7.12 -15.29
N THR A 158 15.60 -6.21 -14.33
CA THR A 158 16.94 -6.01 -13.81
C THR A 158 17.44 -7.23 -13.02
N SER A 159 16.56 -7.87 -12.24
CA SER A 159 16.91 -9.07 -11.46
C SER A 159 17.31 -10.26 -12.34
N LEU A 160 16.77 -10.36 -13.55
CA LEU A 160 17.16 -11.38 -14.52
C LEU A 160 18.53 -11.12 -15.15
N ILE A 161 18.93 -9.83 -15.23
CA ILE A 161 20.21 -9.42 -15.83
C ILE A 161 21.36 -9.44 -14.79
N THR A 162 21.07 -9.01 -13.56
CA THR A 162 22.06 -8.92 -12.49
C THR A 162 21.48 -9.32 -11.14
N LYS A 163 22.33 -9.95 -10.31
CA LYS A 163 22.01 -10.23 -8.90
C LYS A 163 22.49 -9.11 -7.96
N ASN A 164 23.06 -8.03 -8.49
CA ASN A 164 23.50 -6.90 -7.69
C ASN A 164 22.27 -6.16 -7.13
N GLN A 165 22.04 -6.30 -5.84
CA GLN A 165 20.88 -5.72 -5.13
C GLN A 165 20.80 -4.21 -5.30
N ILE A 166 21.91 -3.48 -5.22
CA ILE A 166 21.94 -2.02 -5.38
C ILE A 166 21.52 -1.62 -6.80
N ALA A 167 21.99 -2.34 -7.82
CA ALA A 167 21.59 -2.08 -9.20
C ALA A 167 20.10 -2.32 -9.41
N ILE A 168 19.54 -3.41 -8.87
CA ILE A 168 18.10 -3.72 -8.93
C ILE A 168 17.29 -2.57 -8.33
N ILE A 169 17.67 -2.11 -7.14
CA ILE A 169 16.95 -1.07 -6.40
C ILE A 169 17.01 0.27 -7.14
N THR A 170 18.19 0.72 -7.51
CA THR A 170 18.36 2.04 -8.15
C THR A 170 17.67 2.12 -9.50
N THR A 171 17.77 1.06 -10.31
CA THR A 171 17.12 0.97 -11.62
C THR A 171 15.59 1.01 -11.50
N THR A 172 15.04 0.51 -10.40
CA THR A 172 13.59 0.52 -10.17
C THR A 172 13.10 1.84 -9.55
N LEU A 173 13.74 2.31 -8.47
CA LEU A 173 13.25 3.46 -7.71
C LEU A 173 13.38 4.80 -8.47
N ILE A 174 14.46 4.97 -9.24
CA ILE A 174 14.68 6.26 -9.95
C ILE A 174 13.57 6.53 -10.97
N PRO A 175 13.23 5.61 -11.91
CA PRO A 175 12.14 5.85 -12.86
C PRO A 175 10.77 5.99 -12.19
N LEU A 176 10.49 5.21 -11.12
CA LEU A 176 9.25 5.33 -10.37
C LEU A 176 9.12 6.71 -9.70
N SER A 177 10.20 7.21 -9.10
CA SER A 177 10.23 8.55 -8.49
C SER A 177 10.00 9.64 -9.53
N LEU A 178 10.67 9.55 -10.69
CA LEU A 178 10.51 10.50 -11.79
C LEU A 178 9.09 10.48 -12.36
N PHE A 179 8.51 9.30 -12.54
CA PHE A 179 7.12 9.16 -12.99
C PHE A 179 6.14 9.75 -11.98
N THR A 180 6.31 9.44 -10.70
CA THR A 180 5.47 9.97 -9.62
C THR A 180 5.58 11.50 -9.54
N LEU A 181 6.79 12.05 -9.60
CA LEU A 181 7.02 13.49 -9.64
C LEU A 181 6.35 14.15 -10.86
N TYR A 182 6.48 13.53 -12.03
CA TYR A 182 5.83 14.02 -13.25
C TYR A 182 4.31 14.13 -13.09
N ILE A 183 3.65 13.06 -12.60
CA ILE A 183 2.19 13.08 -12.43
C ILE A 183 1.76 14.03 -11.30
N TYR A 184 2.57 14.14 -10.25
CA TYR A 184 2.35 15.08 -9.15
C TYR A 184 2.35 16.53 -9.67
N ILE A 185 3.37 16.93 -10.41
CA ILE A 185 3.47 18.29 -11.01
C ILE A 185 2.34 18.53 -12.00
N LYS A 186 2.05 17.56 -12.87
CA LYS A 186 1.00 17.68 -13.90
C LYS A 186 -0.40 17.87 -13.31
N ASN A 187 -0.66 17.28 -12.14
CA ASN A 187 -1.94 17.38 -11.45
C ASN A 187 -1.94 18.42 -10.32
N SER A 188 -0.84 19.17 -10.16
CA SER A 188 -0.76 20.27 -9.22
C SER A 188 -1.48 21.50 -9.76
N ASN A 189 -2.25 22.17 -8.91
CA ASN A 189 -2.90 23.43 -9.23
C ASN A 189 -2.28 24.55 -8.41
N LYS A 190 -2.40 25.81 -8.88
CA LYS A 190 -2.07 26.98 -8.05
C LYS A 190 -2.90 26.95 -6.76
N PHE A 191 -2.26 27.10 -5.62
CA PHE A 191 -2.91 27.02 -4.32
C PHE A 191 -2.27 27.98 -3.31
N LYS A 192 -2.98 28.22 -2.21
CA LYS A 192 -2.42 28.85 -1.01
C LYS A 192 -2.39 27.78 0.08
N LEU A 193 -1.28 27.67 0.80
CA LEU A 193 -1.15 26.70 1.89
C LEU A 193 -2.22 27.02 2.96
N LYS A 194 -3.25 26.18 3.04
CA LYS A 194 -4.38 26.35 3.93
C LYS A 194 -5.03 25.00 4.22
N LEU A 195 -4.48 24.29 5.19
CA LEU A 195 -5.03 23.02 5.68
C LEU A 195 -5.22 23.10 7.20
N ASN A 196 -6.39 22.72 7.66
CA ASN A 196 -6.64 22.49 9.08
C ASN A 196 -6.53 21.00 9.36
N VAL A 197 -5.38 20.57 9.85
CA VAL A 197 -5.08 19.15 10.14
C VAL A 197 -6.05 18.56 11.17
N PHE A 198 -6.48 19.33 12.19
CA PHE A 198 -7.47 18.86 13.16
C PHE A 198 -8.82 18.53 12.54
N LYS A 199 -9.24 19.27 11.50
CA LYS A 199 -10.46 18.92 10.75
C LYS A 199 -10.28 17.66 9.93
N CYS A 200 -9.11 17.45 9.33
CA CYS A 200 -8.80 16.21 8.60
C CYS A 200 -8.88 15.01 9.56
N ILE A 201 -8.24 15.11 10.73
CA ILE A 201 -8.34 14.08 11.79
C ILE A 201 -9.80 13.81 12.16
N LYS A 202 -10.61 14.85 12.38
CA LYS A 202 -12.01 14.72 12.74
C LYS A 202 -12.84 14.00 11.66
N TYR A 203 -12.60 14.29 10.40
CA TYR A 203 -13.36 13.72 9.28
C TYR A 203 -12.98 12.29 8.95
N ASP A 204 -11.76 11.88 9.24
CA ASP A 204 -11.23 10.55 8.92
C ASP A 204 -10.72 9.80 10.17
N SER A 205 -11.25 10.15 11.34
CA SER A 205 -10.78 9.66 12.63
C SER A 205 -10.87 8.15 12.78
N VAL A 206 -11.95 7.54 12.29
CA VAL A 206 -12.17 6.09 12.42
C VAL A 206 -11.10 5.32 11.66
N GLU A 207 -10.84 5.67 10.40
CA GLU A 207 -9.83 5.03 9.58
C GLU A 207 -8.43 5.28 10.14
N LEU A 208 -8.14 6.51 10.58
CA LEU A 208 -6.88 6.87 11.19
C LEU A 208 -6.59 6.03 12.44
N PHE A 209 -7.53 5.93 13.38
CA PHE A 209 -7.36 5.14 14.60
C PHE A 209 -7.28 3.65 14.33
N ASN A 210 -8.03 3.12 13.37
CA ASN A 210 -7.91 1.73 12.94
C ASN A 210 -6.50 1.44 12.41
N ASN A 211 -5.96 2.29 11.55
CA ASN A 211 -4.61 2.10 11.00
C ASN A 211 -3.52 2.19 12.07
N ILE A 212 -3.67 3.07 13.08
CA ILE A 212 -2.77 3.12 14.23
C ILE A 212 -2.86 1.83 15.05
N ALA A 213 -4.07 1.33 15.32
CA ALA A 213 -4.25 0.08 16.06
C ALA A 213 -3.64 -1.10 15.31
N PHE A 214 -3.88 -1.23 14.00
CA PHE A 214 -3.26 -2.28 13.19
C PHE A 214 -1.73 -2.15 13.13
N PHE A 215 -1.20 -0.94 13.00
CA PHE A 215 0.26 -0.73 13.10
C PHE A 215 0.84 -1.37 14.37
N LEU A 216 0.25 -1.07 15.54
CA LEU A 216 0.71 -1.60 16.80
C LEU A 216 0.51 -3.12 16.90
N ILE A 217 -0.65 -3.64 16.51
CA ILE A 217 -0.96 -5.07 16.52
C ILE A 217 0.04 -5.84 15.66
N PHE A 218 0.28 -5.39 14.43
CA PHE A 218 1.20 -6.09 13.52
C PHE A 218 2.66 -5.89 13.93
N LEU A 219 3.05 -4.72 14.44
CA LEU A 219 4.41 -4.49 14.91
C LEU A 219 4.78 -5.47 16.03
N PHE A 220 3.97 -5.55 17.08
CA PHE A 220 4.25 -6.42 18.22
C PHE A 220 3.87 -7.88 17.95
N GLY A 221 2.78 -8.12 17.25
CA GLY A 221 2.33 -9.47 16.93
C GLY A 221 3.28 -10.22 16.02
N LEU A 222 3.77 -9.59 14.94
CA LEU A 222 4.74 -10.19 14.04
C LEU A 222 6.11 -10.35 14.70
N SER A 223 6.59 -9.35 15.47
CA SER A 223 7.85 -9.47 16.20
C SER A 223 7.87 -10.70 17.09
N ASN A 224 6.83 -10.91 17.89
CA ASN A 224 6.70 -12.10 18.72
C ASN A 224 6.59 -13.40 17.91
N ALA A 225 5.85 -13.39 16.80
CA ALA A 225 5.67 -14.59 16.00
C ALA A 225 6.94 -15.01 15.25
N LEU A 226 7.77 -14.06 14.84
CA LEU A 226 9.04 -14.31 14.16
C LEU A 226 10.09 -14.99 15.06
N GLU A 227 9.94 -14.93 16.38
CA GLU A 227 10.78 -15.68 17.34
C GLU A 227 10.63 -17.22 17.19
N TYR A 228 9.49 -17.70 16.66
CA TYR A 228 9.22 -19.14 16.54
C TYR A 228 9.89 -19.82 15.33
N GLY A 229 10.62 -19.07 14.48
CA GLY A 229 11.48 -19.58 13.43
C GLY A 229 10.91 -19.55 12.02
N GLU A 230 11.69 -20.04 11.04
CA GLU A 230 11.48 -19.87 9.61
C GLU A 230 10.10 -20.36 9.10
N GLN A 231 9.62 -21.51 9.59
CA GLN A 231 8.35 -22.06 9.13
C GLN A 231 7.15 -21.17 9.50
N PHE A 232 7.21 -20.54 10.68
CA PHE A 232 6.20 -19.56 11.10
C PHE A 232 6.28 -18.29 10.30
N THR A 233 7.49 -17.82 9.99
CA THR A 233 7.72 -16.64 9.13
C THR A 233 7.12 -16.84 7.74
N ILE A 234 7.36 -18.02 7.13
CA ILE A 234 6.80 -18.35 5.81
C ILE A 234 5.27 -18.42 5.87
N ALA A 235 4.68 -19.06 6.90
CA ALA A 235 3.24 -19.14 7.05
C ALA A 235 2.60 -17.76 7.24
N LEU A 236 3.20 -16.90 8.06
CA LEU A 236 2.75 -15.51 8.25
C LEU A 236 2.85 -14.69 6.97
N THR A 237 3.96 -14.80 6.23
CA THR A 237 4.13 -14.15 4.93
C THR A 237 3.01 -14.55 3.99
N PHE A 238 2.70 -15.84 3.92
CA PHE A 238 1.66 -16.38 3.08
C PHE A 238 0.26 -15.82 3.43
N VAL A 239 -0.08 -15.81 4.72
CA VAL A 239 -1.35 -15.24 5.19
C VAL A 239 -1.41 -13.75 4.93
N ALA A 240 -0.33 -13.02 5.22
CA ALA A 240 -0.25 -11.58 4.99
C ALA A 240 -0.43 -11.22 3.51
N LEU A 241 0.18 -11.97 2.59
CA LEU A 241 0.02 -11.77 1.13
C LEU A 241 -1.44 -11.89 0.68
N ILE A 242 -2.17 -12.92 1.17
CA ILE A 242 -3.58 -13.10 0.83
C ILE A 242 -4.43 -11.99 1.45
N THR A 243 -4.20 -11.69 2.72
CA THR A 243 -4.98 -10.70 3.48
C THR A 243 -4.82 -9.30 2.91
N ASP A 244 -3.60 -8.90 2.56
CA ASP A 244 -3.29 -7.59 2.00
C ASP A 244 -4.01 -7.37 0.66
N THR A 245 -3.98 -8.37 -0.22
CA THR A 245 -4.70 -8.29 -1.51
C THR A 245 -6.20 -8.10 -1.32
N GLN A 246 -6.79 -8.79 -0.33
CA GLN A 246 -8.20 -8.65 -0.01
C GLN A 246 -8.53 -7.29 0.57
N TRP A 247 -7.69 -6.84 1.51
CA TRP A 247 -7.86 -5.57 2.19
C TRP A 247 -7.89 -4.40 1.21
N ASP A 248 -6.86 -4.28 0.38
CA ASP A 248 -6.76 -3.20 -0.59
C ASP A 248 -7.88 -3.22 -1.63
N THR A 249 -8.28 -4.41 -2.08
CA THR A 249 -9.40 -4.53 -3.01
C THR A 249 -10.72 -4.15 -2.34
N ALA A 250 -10.93 -4.51 -1.06
CA ALA A 250 -12.11 -4.14 -0.28
C ALA A 250 -12.14 -2.65 0.07
N ASP A 251 -10.99 -2.00 0.26
CA ASP A 251 -10.86 -0.55 0.49
C ASP A 251 -11.50 0.29 -0.63
N ALA A 252 -11.65 -0.27 -1.82
CA ALA A 252 -12.40 0.36 -2.90
C ALA A 252 -13.86 0.67 -2.52
N ILE A 253 -14.48 -0.18 -1.68
CA ILE A 253 -15.85 0.02 -1.21
C ILE A 253 -15.88 1.23 -0.28
N VAL A 254 -14.92 1.29 0.66
CA VAL A 254 -14.78 2.39 1.61
C VAL A 254 -14.49 3.69 0.87
N THR A 255 -13.52 3.68 -0.04
CA THR A 255 -13.14 4.84 -0.86
C THR A 255 -14.33 5.38 -1.67
N ALA A 256 -15.08 4.51 -2.36
CA ALA A 256 -16.25 4.92 -3.14
C ALA A 256 -17.36 5.48 -2.24
N ALA A 257 -17.65 4.84 -1.10
CA ALA A 257 -18.63 5.30 -0.15
C ALA A 257 -18.27 6.66 0.48
N THR A 258 -16.99 6.82 0.88
CA THR A 258 -16.48 8.06 1.47
C THR A 258 -16.60 9.24 0.50
N ILE A 259 -16.30 9.02 -0.79
CA ILE A 259 -16.46 10.04 -1.82
C ILE A 259 -17.94 10.46 -1.93
N ASP A 260 -18.87 9.50 -2.01
CA ASP A 260 -20.29 9.80 -2.18
C ASP A 260 -20.90 10.44 -0.90
N ILE A 261 -20.46 10.01 0.29
CA ILE A 261 -20.83 10.66 1.56
C ILE A 261 -20.33 12.10 1.60
N SER A 262 -19.09 12.35 1.19
CA SER A 262 -18.50 13.70 1.22
C SER A 262 -19.21 14.68 0.28
N LYS A 263 -19.78 14.16 -0.81
CA LYS A 263 -20.56 14.92 -1.81
C LYS A 263 -22.05 15.01 -1.49
N ASN A 264 -22.54 14.34 -0.45
CA ASN A 264 -23.95 14.16 -0.11
C ASN A 264 -24.75 13.37 -1.18
N GLU A 265 -24.09 12.44 -1.88
CA GLU A 265 -24.68 11.60 -2.95
C GLU A 265 -24.80 10.13 -2.54
N PHE A 266 -24.61 9.82 -1.25
CA PHE A 266 -24.58 8.45 -0.75
C PHE A 266 -25.90 7.72 -0.89
N ASN A 267 -25.88 6.57 -1.56
CA ASN A 267 -26.99 5.65 -1.70
C ASN A 267 -26.66 4.28 -1.07
N TYR A 268 -27.20 4.02 0.13
CA TYR A 268 -26.93 2.80 0.90
C TYR A 268 -27.21 1.52 0.10
N LYS A 269 -28.37 1.41 -0.57
CA LYS A 269 -28.76 0.22 -1.33
C LYS A 269 -27.79 -0.07 -2.48
N TYR A 270 -27.35 0.99 -3.17
CA TYR A 270 -26.35 0.89 -4.24
C TYR A 270 -25.00 0.38 -3.71
N HIS A 271 -24.46 0.99 -2.65
CA HIS A 271 -23.18 0.60 -2.07
C HIS A 271 -23.22 -0.81 -1.50
N ARG A 272 -24.26 -1.15 -0.73
CA ARG A 272 -24.45 -2.50 -0.18
C ARG A 272 -24.45 -3.58 -1.26
N ASN A 273 -25.24 -3.40 -2.32
CA ASN A 273 -25.36 -4.41 -3.38
C ASN A 273 -24.04 -4.56 -4.18
N ASN A 274 -23.31 -3.47 -4.37
CA ASN A 274 -22.00 -3.53 -5.02
C ASN A 274 -20.93 -4.14 -4.10
N ALA A 275 -20.98 -3.90 -2.80
CA ALA A 275 -20.11 -4.52 -1.81
C ALA A 275 -20.26 -6.04 -1.82
N TYR A 276 -21.48 -6.58 -1.77
CA TYR A 276 -21.72 -8.03 -1.84
C TYR A 276 -21.13 -8.66 -3.12
N LYS A 277 -21.28 -8.00 -4.27
CA LYS A 277 -20.71 -8.49 -5.53
C LYS A 277 -19.18 -8.50 -5.49
N LEU A 278 -18.56 -7.45 -4.95
CA LEU A 278 -17.10 -7.38 -4.84
C LEU A 278 -16.58 -8.41 -3.85
N LEU A 279 -17.20 -8.58 -2.69
CA LEU A 279 -16.83 -9.60 -1.71
C LEU A 279 -16.92 -11.03 -2.29
N GLY A 280 -17.92 -11.30 -3.13
CA GLY A 280 -17.99 -12.58 -3.85
C GLY A 280 -16.80 -12.80 -4.79
N ILE A 281 -16.37 -11.77 -5.51
CA ILE A 281 -15.18 -11.83 -6.36
C ILE A 281 -13.92 -12.06 -5.51
N LEU A 282 -13.77 -11.31 -4.41
CA LEU A 282 -12.64 -11.44 -3.50
C LEU A 282 -12.53 -12.85 -2.91
N PHE A 283 -13.64 -13.43 -2.50
CA PHE A 283 -13.66 -14.80 -1.99
C PHE A 283 -13.11 -15.81 -3.01
N ILE A 284 -13.54 -15.70 -4.26
CA ILE A 284 -13.05 -16.60 -5.33
C ILE A 284 -11.56 -16.35 -5.60
N THR A 285 -11.12 -15.10 -5.69
CA THR A 285 -9.70 -14.77 -5.93
C THR A 285 -8.81 -15.25 -4.80
N SER A 286 -9.29 -15.18 -3.54
CA SER A 286 -8.57 -15.68 -2.37
C SER A 286 -8.37 -17.19 -2.39
N LEU A 287 -9.41 -17.94 -2.78
CA LEU A 287 -9.30 -19.39 -2.95
C LEU A 287 -8.27 -19.76 -4.02
N VAL A 288 -8.29 -19.05 -5.15
CA VAL A 288 -7.30 -19.28 -6.23
C VAL A 288 -5.89 -18.95 -5.74
N MET A 289 -5.69 -17.81 -5.06
CA MET A 289 -4.39 -17.47 -4.49
C MET A 289 -3.93 -18.49 -3.47
N PHE A 290 -4.81 -18.92 -2.57
CA PHE A 290 -4.48 -19.95 -1.58
C PHE A 290 -3.97 -21.24 -2.24
N VAL A 291 -4.68 -21.74 -3.26
CA VAL A 291 -4.26 -22.95 -3.98
C VAL A 291 -2.94 -22.75 -4.71
N CYS A 292 -2.76 -21.63 -5.38
CA CYS A 292 -1.52 -21.33 -6.11
C CYS A 292 -0.32 -21.23 -5.16
N LEU A 293 -0.44 -20.45 -4.09
CA LEU A 293 0.65 -20.22 -3.14
C LEU A 293 0.95 -21.50 -2.34
N TYR A 294 -0.06 -22.25 -1.95
CA TYR A 294 0.11 -23.54 -1.26
C TYR A 294 0.92 -24.52 -2.09
N GLY A 295 0.63 -24.61 -3.41
CA GLY A 295 1.39 -25.48 -4.32
C GLY A 295 2.83 -25.02 -4.58
N PHE A 296 3.12 -23.73 -4.40
CA PHE A 296 4.46 -23.17 -4.61
C PHE A 296 5.41 -23.34 -3.42
N TYR A 297 4.88 -23.37 -2.17
CA TYR A 297 5.70 -23.21 -0.97
C TYR A 297 5.95 -24.49 -0.17
N ASP A 298 5.40 -25.63 -0.57
CA ASP A 298 5.50 -26.89 0.21
C ASP A 298 5.19 -26.68 1.71
N LEU A 299 4.14 -25.89 1.97
CA LEU A 299 3.79 -25.39 3.31
C LEU A 299 3.27 -26.51 4.21
N ASN A 300 3.66 -26.49 5.47
CA ASN A 300 3.01 -27.33 6.47
C ASN A 300 1.57 -26.86 6.67
N PHE A 301 0.62 -27.67 6.17
CA PHE A 301 -0.81 -27.35 6.17
C PHE A 301 -1.35 -27.02 7.57
N LYS A 302 -0.89 -27.72 8.61
CA LYS A 302 -1.34 -27.48 9.99
C LYS A 302 -0.92 -26.08 10.47
N ILE A 303 0.32 -25.68 10.20
CA ILE A 303 0.82 -24.35 10.61
C ILE A 303 0.09 -23.26 9.84
N THR A 304 -0.08 -23.42 8.53
CA THR A 304 -0.78 -22.44 7.70
C THR A 304 -2.23 -22.24 8.14
N MET A 305 -2.95 -23.32 8.50
CA MET A 305 -4.35 -23.26 8.94
C MET A 305 -4.55 -22.63 10.33
N ILE A 306 -3.51 -22.59 11.17
CA ILE A 306 -3.59 -21.92 12.48
C ILE A 306 -3.65 -20.38 12.29
N TYR A 307 -3.01 -19.87 11.26
CA TYR A 307 -2.92 -18.44 10.98
C TYR A 307 -3.95 -17.92 9.96
N PHE A 308 -4.59 -18.82 9.21
CA PHE A 308 -5.65 -18.48 8.27
C PHE A 308 -7.03 -18.47 8.93
#